data_2db7572000fb11cb6d3b6b2ee1e8b619
#
_entry.id   2db7572000fb11cb6d3b6b2ee1e8b619
#
_cell.length_a   1.000
_cell.length_b   1.000
_cell.length_c   1.000
_cell.angle_alpha   90.00
_cell.angle_beta   90.00
_cell.angle_gamma   90.00
#
_symmetry.space_group_name_H-M   'P 1'
#
loop_
_entity.id
_entity.type
_entity.pdbx_description
1 polymer ?
#
loop_
_entity_poly.entity_id
_entity_poly.type
_entity_poly.pdbx_seq_one_letter_code
_entity_poly.pdbx_strand_id
1 'polypeptide(L)'
;MFLLFPVTVFSREPQPERTDWFLQHDYGVLVHYLNKIQNNPERVASLRKSTSWDDCVNEFNVELFAERMKETGAGYVIFTVLQQERFMIAPNETFNRLTGYKTGEACSSRDLIEELYQALHKRNIDLMLYFTGDATSRDPQAAKGLKLQFPVTEEFVRNWSRVAAEYGNRYKDKVKGYWVDGSYEWIGYNDDMFKIFAEGLRAGNPDRIIAFNPGIEMKANSIYEDYICGEQNSFALVPPTGRFLNGEQWHILSFLGMSPYIGGGWGQPGTCKDTTALAEYVHHVNALGGVVSIDVLLYRDGELDRSQLETLKPLRKRIDALAKERYAWKEGKSIPAKNIAWKKPAFLRSNDNKRELPPSGGLIHAARNGNDGNRNTTAIGADDWAWTYEVDLLESIKIQRVVVHFGSGYPTEVEIFAVTPAENEISLGRFNEQNGKSLDVSFEPKETRQIRIRSYKPNGPNQPGKQMSIAELEVYE
;
A
#
# COMPACT_ATOMS: atom_id res chain seq x y z
N MET A 1 -21.93 36.30 -2.64
CA MET A 1 -20.81 36.31 -3.59
C MET A 1 -19.73 35.42 -2.99
N PHE A 2 -19.75 34.12 -3.30
CA PHE A 2 -18.73 33.19 -2.86
C PHE A 2 -17.50 33.37 -3.73
N LEU A 3 -16.41 33.83 -3.15
CA LEU A 3 -15.10 33.86 -3.79
C LEU A 3 -14.58 32.42 -3.86
N LEU A 4 -14.63 31.84 -5.02
CA LEU A 4 -13.88 30.63 -5.36
C LEU A 4 -12.40 31.03 -5.44
N PHE A 5 -11.63 30.69 -4.43
CA PHE A 5 -10.18 30.70 -4.56
C PHE A 5 -9.77 29.55 -5.48
N PRO A 6 -8.96 29.79 -6.51
CA PRO A 6 -8.41 28.72 -7.30
C PRO A 6 -7.49 27.90 -6.40
N VAL A 7 -7.79 26.62 -6.25
CA VAL A 7 -6.85 25.65 -5.71
C VAL A 7 -5.73 25.53 -6.74
N THR A 8 -4.60 26.15 -6.47
CA THR A 8 -3.40 26.01 -7.29
C THR A 8 -2.86 24.62 -7.01
N VAL A 9 -3.15 23.66 -7.88
CA VAL A 9 -2.49 22.36 -7.87
C VAL A 9 -1.06 22.63 -8.36
N PHE A 10 -0.11 22.65 -7.45
CA PHE A 10 1.30 22.67 -7.79
C PHE A 10 1.66 21.29 -8.34
N SER A 11 1.74 21.14 -9.65
CA SER A 11 2.35 19.95 -10.25
C SER A 11 3.85 20.16 -10.30
N ARG A 12 4.61 19.30 -9.64
CA ARG A 12 6.07 19.23 -9.76
C ARG A 12 6.41 18.43 -11.01
N GLU A 13 7.49 18.83 -11.71
CA GLU A 13 8.04 17.97 -12.75
C GLU A 13 8.60 16.68 -12.14
N PRO A 14 8.28 15.51 -12.71
CA PRO A 14 8.79 14.24 -12.24
C PRO A 14 10.32 14.20 -12.20
N GLN A 15 10.91 13.59 -11.18
CA GLN A 15 12.34 13.33 -11.04
C GLN A 15 12.61 11.83 -11.01
N PRO A 16 12.48 11.13 -12.13
CA PRO A 16 12.54 9.67 -12.18
C PRO A 16 13.86 9.11 -11.66
N GLU A 17 15.00 9.80 -11.89
CA GLU A 17 16.32 9.38 -11.45
C GLU A 17 16.44 9.19 -9.93
N ARG A 18 15.67 9.93 -9.14
CA ARG A 18 15.66 9.80 -7.68
C ARG A 18 14.94 8.57 -7.19
N THR A 19 13.92 8.11 -7.93
CA THR A 19 13.05 6.99 -7.54
C THR A 19 13.21 5.76 -8.43
N ASP A 20 14.13 5.73 -9.39
CA ASP A 20 14.37 4.58 -10.27
C ASP A 20 14.77 3.32 -9.49
N TRP A 21 15.66 3.46 -8.51
CA TRP A 21 16.05 2.35 -7.64
C TRP A 21 14.86 1.77 -6.87
N PHE A 22 13.94 2.64 -6.41
CA PHE A 22 12.75 2.26 -5.66
C PHE A 22 11.78 1.47 -6.55
N LEU A 23 11.54 1.94 -7.78
CA LEU A 23 10.73 1.25 -8.77
C LEU A 23 11.30 -0.12 -9.16
N GLN A 24 12.63 -0.25 -9.27
CA GLN A 24 13.28 -1.51 -9.66
C GLN A 24 13.07 -2.66 -8.67
N HIS A 25 12.71 -2.35 -7.43
CA HIS A 25 12.46 -3.36 -6.40
C HIS A 25 11.07 -4.00 -6.46
N ASP A 26 10.11 -3.40 -7.18
CA ASP A 26 8.71 -3.81 -7.26
C ASP A 26 7.96 -3.70 -5.93
N TYR A 27 8.49 -4.31 -4.86
CA TYR A 27 7.91 -4.25 -3.52
C TYR A 27 8.95 -4.33 -2.41
N GLY A 28 8.56 -3.80 -1.26
CA GLY A 28 9.29 -3.87 0.00
C GLY A 28 8.41 -4.28 1.16
N VAL A 29 9.03 -4.37 2.33
CA VAL A 29 8.35 -4.70 3.59
C VAL A 29 8.48 -3.53 4.56
N LEU A 30 7.38 -3.15 5.23
CA LEU A 30 7.40 -2.26 6.38
C LEU A 30 7.22 -3.07 7.66
N VAL A 31 7.94 -2.69 8.71
CA VAL A 31 7.82 -3.31 10.04
C VAL A 31 7.73 -2.27 11.14
N HIS A 32 6.83 -2.51 12.10
CA HIS A 32 6.69 -1.72 13.30
C HIS A 32 7.47 -2.37 14.46
N TYR A 33 8.70 -1.87 14.73
CA TYR A 33 9.47 -2.24 15.91
C TYR A 33 9.32 -1.16 16.97
N LEU A 34 8.34 -1.29 17.85
CA LEU A 34 7.89 -0.26 18.78
C LEU A 34 7.77 -0.82 20.19
N ASN A 35 8.11 -0.02 21.20
CA ASN A 35 8.04 -0.43 22.59
C ASN A 35 6.66 -0.99 22.99
N LYS A 36 5.60 -0.33 22.55
CA LYS A 36 4.20 -0.78 22.79
C LYS A 36 3.83 -2.12 22.13
N ILE A 37 4.63 -2.60 21.20
CA ILE A 37 4.42 -3.88 20.50
C ILE A 37 5.39 -4.94 21.05
N GLN A 38 6.69 -4.72 20.92
CA GLN A 38 7.73 -5.70 21.24
C GLN A 38 7.99 -5.86 22.73
N ASN A 39 7.75 -4.80 23.53
CA ASN A 39 8.00 -4.80 24.97
C ASN A 39 6.71 -4.88 25.81
N ASN A 40 5.61 -5.36 25.22
CA ASN A 40 4.32 -5.51 25.87
C ASN A 40 4.07 -6.99 26.22
N PRO A 41 4.05 -7.39 27.53
CA PRO A 41 3.82 -8.77 27.96
C PRO A 41 2.46 -9.35 27.51
N GLU A 42 1.45 -8.49 27.30
CA GLU A 42 0.13 -8.95 26.84
C GLU A 42 0.15 -9.35 25.35
N ARG A 43 1.07 -8.77 24.58
CA ARG A 43 1.22 -9.09 23.14
C ARG A 43 2.28 -10.17 22.89
N VAL A 44 3.29 -10.25 23.75
CA VAL A 44 4.39 -11.19 23.64
C VAL A 44 4.31 -12.16 24.82
N ALA A 45 3.62 -13.27 24.64
CA ALA A 45 3.32 -14.24 25.70
C ALA A 45 4.57 -14.80 26.41
N SER A 46 5.75 -14.75 25.78
CA SER A 46 7.02 -15.12 26.40
C SER A 46 7.57 -14.10 27.39
N LEU A 47 7.10 -12.84 27.31
CA LEU A 47 7.48 -11.79 28.25
C LEU A 47 6.61 -11.90 29.50
N ARG A 48 7.20 -12.19 30.64
CA ARG A 48 6.50 -12.18 31.93
C ARG A 48 6.37 -10.77 32.51
N LYS A 49 7.19 -9.82 32.08
CA LYS A 49 7.22 -8.41 32.47
C LYS A 49 7.87 -7.58 31.37
N SER A 50 7.53 -6.28 31.31
CA SER A 50 8.26 -5.34 30.48
C SER A 50 9.71 -5.21 30.93
N THR A 51 10.62 -4.99 29.99
CA THR A 51 12.04 -4.72 30.21
C THR A 51 12.35 -3.25 29.93
N SER A 52 13.60 -2.81 30.10
CA SER A 52 14.02 -1.55 29.53
C SER A 52 13.94 -1.60 27.99
N TRP A 53 13.84 -0.43 27.35
CA TRP A 53 13.87 -0.37 25.88
C TRP A 53 15.21 -0.85 25.33
N ASP A 54 16.30 -0.51 26.02
CA ASP A 54 17.64 -0.92 25.65
C ASP A 54 17.80 -2.46 25.67
N ASP A 55 17.27 -3.13 26.70
CA ASP A 55 17.21 -4.59 26.74
C ASP A 55 16.39 -5.16 25.58
N CYS A 56 15.25 -4.51 25.26
CA CYS A 56 14.40 -4.93 24.14
C CYS A 56 15.18 -4.87 22.82
N VAL A 57 15.85 -3.76 22.54
CA VAL A 57 16.65 -3.60 21.31
C VAL A 57 17.85 -4.55 21.30
N ASN A 58 18.48 -4.81 22.46
CA ASN A 58 19.63 -5.73 22.57
C ASN A 58 19.26 -7.19 22.27
N GLU A 59 18.01 -7.59 22.50
CA GLU A 59 17.55 -8.95 22.17
C GLU A 59 17.29 -9.15 20.66
N PHE A 60 17.22 -8.08 19.87
CA PHE A 60 16.92 -8.17 18.44
C PHE A 60 18.05 -8.87 17.67
N ASN A 61 17.69 -9.94 16.95
CA ASN A 61 18.60 -10.70 16.11
C ASN A 61 18.56 -10.17 14.66
N VAL A 62 19.49 -9.28 14.33
CA VAL A 62 19.59 -8.61 13.03
C VAL A 62 19.80 -9.60 11.88
N GLU A 63 20.64 -10.62 12.08
CA GLU A 63 20.92 -11.60 11.02
C GLU A 63 19.70 -12.49 10.72
N LEU A 64 18.94 -12.88 11.78
CA LEU A 64 17.67 -13.59 11.62
C LEU A 64 16.67 -12.74 10.81
N PHE A 65 16.49 -11.49 11.21
CA PHE A 65 15.60 -10.57 10.52
C PHE A 65 15.98 -10.40 9.03
N ALA A 66 17.26 -10.15 8.76
CA ALA A 66 17.74 -9.97 7.40
C ALA A 66 17.58 -11.26 6.55
N GLU A 67 17.69 -12.44 7.14
CA GLU A 67 17.40 -13.71 6.47
C GLU A 67 15.91 -13.83 6.14
N ARG A 68 15.02 -13.47 7.09
CA ARG A 68 13.58 -13.44 6.82
C ARG A 68 13.22 -12.46 5.69
N MET A 69 13.84 -11.28 5.67
CA MET A 69 13.64 -10.33 4.57
C MET A 69 14.07 -10.91 3.22
N LYS A 70 15.21 -11.59 3.17
CA LYS A 70 15.64 -12.30 1.96
C LYS A 70 14.64 -13.36 1.52
N GLU A 71 14.11 -14.15 2.46
CA GLU A 71 13.09 -15.18 2.18
C GLU A 71 11.80 -14.59 1.59
N THR A 72 11.42 -13.36 1.99
CA THR A 72 10.25 -12.68 1.43
C THR A 72 10.45 -12.22 -0.02
N GLY A 73 11.69 -12.08 -0.48
CA GLY A 73 12.03 -11.51 -1.78
C GLY A 73 11.84 -10.00 -1.89
N ALA A 74 11.65 -9.30 -0.77
CA ALA A 74 11.54 -7.83 -0.74
C ALA A 74 12.86 -7.18 -1.16
N GLY A 75 12.78 -6.12 -1.97
CA GLY A 75 13.95 -5.37 -2.41
C GLY A 75 14.39 -4.28 -1.45
N TYR A 76 13.51 -3.84 -0.56
CA TYR A 76 13.80 -2.86 0.48
C TYR A 76 12.98 -3.12 1.75
N VAL A 77 13.44 -2.53 2.86
CA VAL A 77 12.74 -2.55 4.15
C VAL A 77 12.53 -1.12 4.63
N ILE A 78 11.32 -0.80 5.09
CA ILE A 78 11.02 0.41 5.86
C ILE A 78 10.94 0.00 7.33
N PHE A 79 11.94 0.39 8.13
CA PHE A 79 12.04 0.03 9.54
C PHE A 79 11.72 1.23 10.43
N THR A 80 10.88 1.05 11.46
CA THR A 80 10.51 2.15 12.35
C THR A 80 11.66 2.58 13.25
N VAL A 81 11.93 3.89 13.30
CA VAL A 81 12.83 4.49 14.28
C VAL A 81 12.08 4.72 15.60
N LEU A 82 10.88 5.30 15.52
CA LEU A 82 9.97 5.55 16.63
C LEU A 82 8.55 5.82 16.11
N GLN A 83 7.56 5.77 17.01
CA GLN A 83 6.21 6.28 16.77
C GLN A 83 5.61 6.87 18.06
N GLN A 84 5.50 8.21 18.14
CA GLN A 84 4.84 8.96 19.20
C GLN A 84 5.41 8.80 20.63
N GLU A 85 6.23 7.80 20.89
CA GLU A 85 6.93 7.57 22.13
C GLU A 85 8.41 7.96 21.99
N ARG A 86 9.14 8.09 23.12
CA ARG A 86 10.56 8.48 23.11
C ARG A 86 11.52 7.40 22.59
N PHE A 87 11.05 6.19 22.40
CA PHE A 87 11.87 4.99 22.21
C PHE A 87 12.41 4.87 20.79
N MET A 88 13.68 5.25 20.60
CA MET A 88 14.39 5.14 19.33
C MET A 88 15.33 3.93 19.32
N ILE A 89 15.54 3.35 18.14
CA ILE A 89 16.33 2.11 17.95
C ILE A 89 17.84 2.35 17.79
N ALA A 90 18.30 3.59 17.86
CA ALA A 90 19.73 3.93 17.76
C ALA A 90 20.03 5.20 18.58
N PRO A 91 21.29 5.43 19.00
CA PRO A 91 21.69 6.61 19.75
C PRO A 91 21.41 7.89 18.99
N ASN A 92 20.93 8.94 19.71
CA ASN A 92 20.78 10.30 19.17
C ASN A 92 21.12 11.33 20.24
N GLU A 93 22.30 11.94 20.11
CA GLU A 93 22.80 12.90 21.09
C GLU A 93 22.01 14.21 21.07
N THR A 94 21.55 14.64 19.90
CA THR A 94 20.72 15.84 19.76
C THR A 94 19.39 15.66 20.48
N PHE A 95 18.74 14.50 20.35
CA PHE A 95 17.53 14.18 21.09
C PHE A 95 17.78 14.19 22.60
N ASN A 96 18.81 13.51 23.07
CA ASN A 96 19.15 13.43 24.49
C ASN A 96 19.44 14.83 25.07
N ARG A 97 20.20 15.66 24.36
CA ARG A 97 20.50 17.05 24.76
C ARG A 97 19.24 17.94 24.87
N LEU A 98 18.32 17.80 23.90
CA LEU A 98 17.09 18.62 23.88
C LEU A 98 16.09 18.19 24.95
N THR A 99 15.98 16.89 25.21
CA THR A 99 14.95 16.31 26.08
C THR A 99 15.41 16.04 27.49
N GLY A 100 16.74 16.01 27.74
CA GLY A 100 17.34 15.69 29.03
C GLY A 100 17.38 14.18 29.35
N TYR A 101 17.04 13.32 28.43
CA TYR A 101 17.23 11.87 28.60
C TYR A 101 18.71 11.49 28.50
N LYS A 102 19.10 10.46 29.24
CA LYS A 102 20.43 9.85 29.13
C LYS A 102 20.43 8.77 28.06
N THR A 103 21.65 8.39 27.64
CA THR A 103 21.84 7.26 26.75
C THR A 103 21.20 5.99 27.34
N GLY A 104 20.45 5.23 26.54
CA GLY A 104 19.73 4.02 26.95
C GLY A 104 18.36 4.27 27.61
N GLU A 105 18.00 5.51 28.01
CA GLU A 105 16.69 5.81 28.61
C GLU A 105 15.58 6.01 27.55
N ALA A 106 15.92 6.62 26.43
CA ALA A 106 15.01 6.91 25.33
C ALA A 106 15.54 6.33 24.00
N CYS A 107 16.72 6.79 23.60
CA CYS A 107 17.42 6.20 22.47
C CYS A 107 18.21 4.98 22.93
N SER A 108 18.14 3.86 22.22
CA SER A 108 18.97 2.69 22.50
C SER A 108 20.45 3.05 22.49
N SER A 109 21.22 2.42 23.35
CA SER A 109 22.69 2.49 23.31
C SER A 109 23.29 1.69 22.14
N ARG A 110 22.55 0.71 21.64
CA ARG A 110 22.87 -0.07 20.46
C ARG A 110 22.47 0.71 19.19
N ASP A 111 23.35 0.76 18.20
CA ASP A 111 23.05 1.34 16.88
C ASP A 111 22.43 0.28 15.96
N LEU A 112 21.13 -0.01 16.19
CA LEU A 112 20.41 -1.00 15.42
C LEU A 112 20.27 -0.61 13.94
N ILE A 113 20.25 0.70 13.62
CA ILE A 113 20.14 1.17 12.23
C ILE A 113 21.39 0.79 11.42
N GLU A 114 22.57 1.00 12.00
CA GLU A 114 23.83 0.60 11.35
C GLU A 114 23.90 -0.92 11.14
N GLU A 115 23.53 -1.69 12.15
CA GLU A 115 23.54 -3.15 12.06
C GLU A 115 22.53 -3.69 11.04
N LEU A 116 21.34 -3.11 11.00
CA LEU A 116 20.32 -3.43 9.98
C LEU A 116 20.85 -3.17 8.56
N TYR A 117 21.46 -1.99 8.34
CA TYR A 117 22.07 -1.71 7.04
C TYR A 117 23.10 -2.76 6.66
N GLN A 118 24.03 -3.11 7.56
CA GLN A 118 25.09 -4.09 7.28
C GLN A 118 24.53 -5.47 6.91
N ALA A 119 23.52 -5.93 7.62
CA ALA A 119 22.91 -7.25 7.39
C ALA A 119 22.03 -7.29 6.12
N LEU A 120 21.26 -6.24 5.86
CA LEU A 120 20.38 -6.13 4.69
C LEU A 120 21.20 -5.92 3.41
N HIS A 121 22.22 -5.04 3.44
CA HIS A 121 23.07 -4.74 2.30
C HIS A 121 23.82 -5.96 1.78
N LYS A 122 24.31 -6.85 2.65
CA LYS A 122 24.90 -8.14 2.27
C LYS A 122 23.95 -9.02 1.44
N ARG A 123 22.65 -8.75 1.52
CA ARG A 123 21.58 -9.49 0.84
C ARG A 123 20.94 -8.74 -0.32
N ASN A 124 21.53 -7.59 -0.70
CA ASN A 124 21.03 -6.67 -1.71
C ASN A 124 19.61 -6.15 -1.40
N ILE A 125 19.36 -5.81 -0.13
CA ILE A 125 18.11 -5.23 0.36
C ILE A 125 18.41 -3.83 0.85
N ASP A 126 17.73 -2.83 0.30
CA ASP A 126 17.90 -1.43 0.69
C ASP A 126 17.18 -1.11 1.99
N LEU A 127 17.74 -0.20 2.78
CA LEU A 127 17.16 0.26 4.04
C LEU A 127 16.51 1.64 3.85
N MET A 128 15.24 1.73 4.22
CA MET A 128 14.49 2.96 4.45
C MET A 128 14.05 3.03 5.92
N LEU A 129 13.76 4.20 6.41
CA LEU A 129 13.32 4.40 7.78
C LEU A 129 11.90 5.00 7.83
N TYR A 130 11.07 4.46 8.72
CA TYR A 130 9.86 5.12 9.17
C TYR A 130 10.22 6.10 10.27
N PHE A 131 9.75 7.34 10.14
CA PHE A 131 9.92 8.40 11.11
C PHE A 131 8.59 9.10 11.36
N THR A 132 8.47 9.98 12.36
CA THR A 132 7.22 10.70 12.60
C THR A 132 7.41 12.21 12.67
N GLY A 133 6.44 12.97 12.15
CA GLY A 133 6.41 14.42 12.20
C GLY A 133 5.85 14.97 13.50
N ASP A 134 5.04 14.18 14.22
CA ASP A 134 4.54 14.52 15.57
C ASP A 134 5.50 14.08 16.70
N ALA A 135 6.70 13.66 16.33
CA ALA A 135 7.80 13.26 17.21
C ALA A 135 7.36 12.32 18.34
N THR A 136 7.53 12.79 19.57
CA THR A 136 7.25 12.06 20.81
C THR A 136 6.01 12.61 21.49
N SER A 137 4.92 12.77 20.75
CA SER A 137 3.68 13.43 21.21
C SER A 137 3.05 12.79 22.46
N ARG A 138 3.38 11.52 22.74
CA ARG A 138 2.92 10.80 23.95
C ARG A 138 3.93 10.80 25.11
N ASP A 139 5.06 11.50 24.97
CA ASP A 139 6.05 11.64 26.03
C ASP A 139 6.16 13.10 26.49
N PRO A 140 5.62 13.46 27.67
CA PRO A 140 5.59 14.86 28.13
C PRO A 140 6.96 15.50 28.32
N GLN A 141 7.98 14.73 28.78
CA GLN A 141 9.33 15.25 28.95
C GLN A 141 9.97 15.57 27.61
N ALA A 142 9.89 14.63 26.66
CA ALA A 142 10.44 14.83 25.34
C ALA A 142 9.69 15.92 24.58
N ALA A 143 8.36 15.94 24.65
CA ALA A 143 7.55 17.00 24.03
C ALA A 143 7.95 18.39 24.54
N LYS A 144 8.13 18.56 25.87
CA LYS A 144 8.61 19.80 26.46
C LYS A 144 10.00 20.18 25.95
N GLY A 145 10.94 19.24 25.92
CA GLY A 145 12.32 19.46 25.45
C GLY A 145 12.40 19.89 24.00
N LEU A 146 11.60 19.22 23.14
CA LEU A 146 11.49 19.52 21.72
C LEU A 146 10.66 20.78 21.42
N LYS A 147 9.97 21.37 22.40
CA LYS A 147 8.99 22.46 22.22
C LYS A 147 7.76 22.02 21.38
N LEU A 148 7.38 20.76 21.48
CA LEU A 148 6.19 20.25 20.82
C LEU A 148 4.94 20.80 21.49
N GLN A 149 4.08 21.36 20.70
CA GLN A 149 2.72 21.78 21.04
C GLN A 149 1.84 21.66 19.81
N PHE A 150 0.54 21.64 19.98
CA PHE A 150 -0.41 21.63 18.87
C PHE A 150 -1.26 22.92 18.86
N PRO A 151 -1.41 23.61 17.73
CA PRO A 151 -0.76 23.33 16.44
C PRO A 151 0.77 23.37 16.55
N VAL A 152 1.47 22.57 15.74
CA VAL A 152 2.95 22.54 15.72
C VAL A 152 3.51 23.90 15.30
N THR A 153 4.72 24.20 15.81
CA THR A 153 5.41 25.46 15.52
C THR A 153 6.69 25.21 14.74
N GLU A 154 7.19 26.23 14.05
CA GLU A 154 8.48 26.16 13.35
C GLU A 154 9.63 25.85 14.32
N GLU A 155 9.61 26.36 15.55
CA GLU A 155 10.63 26.07 16.60
C GLU A 155 10.69 24.55 16.88
N PHE A 156 9.53 23.93 17.08
CA PHE A 156 9.46 22.47 17.22
C PHE A 156 10.01 21.75 15.99
N VAL A 157 9.56 22.12 14.80
CA VAL A 157 9.98 21.45 13.55
C VAL A 157 11.49 21.60 13.33
N ARG A 158 12.08 22.76 13.63
CA ARG A 158 13.55 22.95 13.60
C ARG A 158 14.29 22.07 14.61
N ASN A 159 13.78 21.92 15.81
CA ASN A 159 14.37 21.03 16.81
C ASN A 159 14.29 19.56 16.36
N TRP A 160 13.14 19.17 15.84
CA TRP A 160 12.92 17.79 15.34
C TRP A 160 13.73 17.49 14.09
N SER A 161 13.83 18.46 13.17
CA SER A 161 14.69 18.39 11.98
C SER A 161 16.17 18.17 12.34
N ARG A 162 16.67 18.78 13.43
CA ARG A 162 18.04 18.55 13.93
C ARG A 162 18.24 17.11 14.44
N VAL A 163 17.23 16.52 15.08
CA VAL A 163 17.25 15.11 15.49
C VAL A 163 17.33 14.20 14.27
N ALA A 164 16.50 14.45 13.26
CA ALA A 164 16.55 13.72 11.99
C ALA A 164 17.90 13.89 11.26
N ALA A 165 18.44 15.13 11.26
CA ALA A 165 19.72 15.44 10.61
C ALA A 165 20.91 14.70 11.22
N GLU A 166 20.89 14.41 12.52
CA GLU A 166 21.94 13.58 13.15
C GLU A 166 21.98 12.20 12.54
N TYR A 167 20.84 11.54 12.40
CA TYR A 167 20.75 10.24 11.70
C TYR A 167 21.10 10.39 10.22
N GLY A 168 20.60 11.43 9.56
CA GLY A 168 20.90 11.70 8.18
C GLY A 168 22.40 11.78 7.88
N ASN A 169 23.14 12.53 8.70
CA ASN A 169 24.59 12.69 8.59
C ASN A 169 25.38 11.45 8.99
N ARG A 170 24.87 10.66 9.94
CA ARG A 170 25.52 9.41 10.40
C ARG A 170 25.43 8.32 9.34
N TYR A 171 24.24 8.11 8.79
CA TYR A 171 24.00 6.96 7.89
C TYR A 171 24.15 7.28 6.41
N LYS A 172 24.14 8.55 6.01
CA LYS A 172 24.37 9.01 4.63
C LYS A 172 23.61 8.17 3.59
N ASP A 173 24.33 7.55 2.67
CA ASP A 173 23.80 6.70 1.58
C ASP A 173 23.31 5.31 2.03
N LYS A 174 23.60 4.92 3.28
CA LYS A 174 23.13 3.66 3.87
C LYS A 174 21.61 3.64 4.05
N VAL A 175 20.99 4.79 4.27
CA VAL A 175 19.54 4.97 4.36
C VAL A 175 19.06 5.65 3.09
N LYS A 176 18.30 4.91 2.27
CA LYS A 176 17.84 5.34 0.94
C LYS A 176 16.64 6.27 0.98
N GLY A 177 15.81 6.18 2.00
CA GLY A 177 14.60 7.00 2.07
C GLY A 177 13.95 7.05 3.45
N TYR A 178 12.96 7.96 3.57
CA TYR A 178 12.09 8.08 4.73
C TYR A 178 10.62 8.01 4.32
N TRP A 179 9.87 7.23 5.07
CA TRP A 179 8.42 7.27 5.13
C TRP A 179 8.03 7.97 6.44
N VAL A 180 7.40 9.15 6.36
CA VAL A 180 7.18 10.01 7.53
C VAL A 180 5.70 10.08 7.86
N ASP A 181 5.33 9.53 9.02
CA ASP A 181 3.99 9.63 9.57
C ASP A 181 3.77 10.90 10.39
N GLY A 182 2.53 11.22 10.71
CA GLY A 182 2.22 12.24 11.72
C GLY A 182 2.60 13.67 11.36
N SER A 183 2.92 13.99 10.11
CA SER A 183 3.20 15.37 9.66
C SER A 183 2.00 15.96 8.91
N TYR A 184 0.86 16.01 9.59
CA TYR A 184 -0.41 16.38 8.99
C TYR A 184 -0.65 17.89 8.99
N GLU A 185 -1.30 18.41 7.94
CA GLU A 185 -1.73 19.80 7.87
C GLU A 185 -2.63 20.19 9.05
N TRP A 186 -3.53 19.30 9.48
CA TRP A 186 -4.47 19.59 10.59
C TRP A 186 -3.80 19.68 11.97
N ILE A 187 -2.55 19.25 12.14
CA ILE A 187 -1.78 19.50 13.36
C ILE A 187 -0.89 20.74 13.25
N GLY A 188 -0.93 21.46 12.14
CA GLY A 188 -0.28 22.74 11.93
C GLY A 188 0.92 22.75 10.99
N TYR A 189 1.24 21.63 10.30
CA TYR A 189 2.28 21.64 9.27
C TYR A 189 1.88 22.52 8.09
N ASN A 190 2.86 23.24 7.55
CA ASN A 190 2.76 24.04 6.33
C ASN A 190 4.02 23.86 5.47
N ASP A 191 4.04 24.45 4.27
CA ASP A 191 5.12 24.28 3.30
C ASP A 191 6.52 24.64 3.83
N ASP A 192 6.65 25.71 4.61
CA ASP A 192 7.94 26.11 5.21
C ASP A 192 8.41 25.05 6.23
N MET A 193 7.50 24.49 7.00
CA MET A 193 7.81 23.44 7.97
C MET A 193 8.18 22.13 7.27
N PHE A 194 7.49 21.74 6.19
CA PHE A 194 7.86 20.59 5.38
C PHE A 194 9.25 20.76 4.76
N LYS A 195 9.60 21.98 4.29
CA LYS A 195 10.94 22.30 3.80
C LYS A 195 12.01 22.06 4.86
N ILE A 196 11.83 22.65 6.05
CA ILE A 196 12.77 22.53 7.17
C ILE A 196 12.97 21.06 7.54
N PHE A 197 11.88 20.29 7.57
CA PHE A 197 11.96 18.89 7.96
C PHE A 197 12.62 18.03 6.86
N ALA A 198 12.29 18.27 5.59
CA ALA A 198 12.91 17.60 4.45
C ALA A 198 14.44 17.86 4.37
N GLU A 199 14.89 19.08 4.67
CA GLU A 199 16.32 19.43 4.75
C GLU A 199 17.02 18.58 5.83
N GLY A 200 16.42 18.41 6.99
CA GLY A 200 16.97 17.54 8.05
C GLY A 200 17.02 16.08 7.68
N LEU A 201 15.95 15.57 7.09
CA LEU A 201 15.89 14.16 6.62
C LEU A 201 16.91 13.87 5.52
N ARG A 202 17.22 14.86 4.64
CA ARG A 202 18.22 14.74 3.56
C ARG A 202 19.64 15.09 3.99
N ALA A 203 19.88 15.47 5.25
CA ALA A 203 21.23 15.75 5.72
C ALA A 203 22.17 14.58 5.42
N GLY A 204 23.34 14.85 4.89
CA GLY A 204 24.36 13.86 4.51
C GLY A 204 24.07 13.06 3.25
N ASN A 205 22.85 13.13 2.69
CA ASN A 205 22.51 12.52 1.39
C ASN A 205 21.34 13.27 0.73
N PRO A 206 21.61 14.18 -0.22
CA PRO A 206 20.57 14.96 -0.90
C PRO A 206 19.67 14.11 -1.81
N ASP A 207 20.11 12.91 -2.22
CA ASP A 207 19.35 12.03 -3.11
C ASP A 207 18.40 11.10 -2.36
N ARG A 208 18.37 11.19 -1.03
CA ARG A 208 17.46 10.42 -0.20
C ARG A 208 16.01 10.78 -0.49
N ILE A 209 15.19 9.79 -0.83
CA ILE A 209 13.77 9.99 -1.12
C ILE A 209 12.95 10.16 0.16
N ILE A 210 11.92 11.00 0.11
CA ILE A 210 11.06 11.33 1.26
C ILE A 210 9.61 11.35 0.83
N ALA A 211 8.73 10.85 1.72
CA ALA A 211 7.29 11.04 1.64
C ALA A 211 6.72 11.40 3.01
N PHE A 212 5.77 12.32 3.05
CA PHE A 212 5.01 12.73 4.23
C PHE A 212 3.58 12.19 4.16
N ASN A 213 3.17 11.41 5.15
CA ASN A 213 1.89 10.72 5.14
C ASN A 213 0.71 11.70 5.29
N PRO A 214 -0.20 11.79 4.30
CA PRO A 214 -1.45 12.56 4.42
C PRO A 214 -2.58 11.77 5.08
N GLY A 215 -2.32 10.55 5.58
CA GLY A 215 -3.32 9.54 5.91
C GLY A 215 -3.67 8.71 4.67
N ILE A 216 -4.90 8.26 4.58
CA ILE A 216 -5.36 7.39 3.48
C ILE A 216 -5.62 8.13 2.15
N GLU A 217 -5.28 9.40 2.06
CA GLU A 217 -5.40 10.18 0.83
C GLU A 217 -4.23 9.90 -0.12
N MET A 218 -4.52 9.76 -1.40
CA MET A 218 -3.50 9.53 -2.44
C MET A 218 -3.00 10.87 -2.99
N LYS A 219 -2.20 11.55 -2.18
CA LYS A 219 -1.56 12.83 -2.53
C LYS A 219 -0.21 12.98 -1.81
N ALA A 220 0.63 13.87 -2.29
CA ALA A 220 1.73 14.44 -1.52
C ALA A 220 1.21 15.59 -0.64
N ASN A 221 1.83 15.81 0.51
CA ASN A 221 1.56 16.96 1.37
C ASN A 221 2.35 18.20 0.95
N SER A 222 3.46 18.02 0.26
CA SER A 222 4.36 19.12 -0.11
C SER A 222 5.15 18.84 -1.38
N ILE A 223 5.71 19.90 -1.98
CA ILE A 223 6.62 19.81 -3.14
C ILE A 223 8.00 19.24 -2.78
N TYR A 224 8.28 18.97 -1.51
CA TYR A 224 9.57 18.45 -1.04
C TYR A 224 9.63 16.93 -0.99
N GLU A 225 8.55 16.26 -1.40
CA GLU A 225 8.43 14.80 -1.45
C GLU A 225 8.94 14.24 -2.79
N ASP A 226 9.29 12.97 -2.83
CA ASP A 226 9.76 12.28 -4.04
C ASP A 226 8.77 11.17 -4.44
N TYR A 227 7.99 10.68 -3.49
CA TYR A 227 6.99 9.63 -3.70
C TYR A 227 5.80 9.83 -2.77
N ILE A 228 4.68 9.21 -3.10
CA ILE A 228 3.47 9.24 -2.30
C ILE A 228 3.57 8.20 -1.17
N CYS A 229 3.24 8.56 0.07
CA CYS A 229 3.19 7.61 1.19
C CYS A 229 2.25 6.43 0.93
N GLY A 230 1.10 6.70 0.32
CA GLY A 230 0.19 5.68 -0.19
C GLY A 230 -0.43 4.77 0.86
N GLU A 231 -0.58 5.24 2.09
CA GLU A 231 -1.24 4.47 3.14
C GLU A 231 -2.67 4.11 2.75
N GLN A 232 -3.02 2.83 2.84
CA GLN A 232 -4.35 2.32 2.57
C GLN A 232 -4.75 1.24 3.58
N ASN A 233 -6.05 1.11 3.82
CA ASN A 233 -6.61 0.09 4.71
C ASN A 233 -6.72 -1.30 4.06
N SER A 234 -6.40 -1.41 2.77
CA SER A 234 -6.36 -2.69 2.05
C SER A 234 -5.56 -2.56 0.75
N PHE A 235 -5.08 -3.69 0.21
CA PHE A 235 -4.49 -3.76 -1.13
C PHE A 235 -5.60 -3.81 -2.19
N ALA A 236 -6.31 -2.70 -2.39
CA ALA A 236 -7.50 -2.63 -3.22
C ALA A 236 -7.58 -1.41 -4.13
N LEU A 237 -6.77 -0.38 -3.87
CA LEU A 237 -6.81 0.84 -4.64
C LEU A 237 -6.34 0.59 -6.07
N VAL A 238 -7.16 1.00 -7.05
CA VAL A 238 -6.76 1.03 -8.45
C VAL A 238 -5.76 2.16 -8.67
N PRO A 239 -4.55 1.85 -9.17
CA PRO A 239 -3.55 2.89 -9.38
C PRO A 239 -3.96 3.87 -10.48
N PRO A 240 -3.45 5.12 -10.42
CA PRO A 240 -3.60 6.08 -11.52
C PRO A 240 -2.92 5.57 -12.79
N THR A 241 -3.23 6.19 -13.92
CA THR A 241 -2.52 5.93 -15.17
C THR A 241 -1.11 6.51 -15.10
N GLY A 242 -0.12 5.64 -15.08
CA GLY A 242 1.28 6.03 -15.14
C GLY A 242 2.03 5.98 -13.81
N ARG A 243 3.33 6.22 -13.91
CA ARG A 243 4.28 6.09 -12.81
C ARG A 243 4.16 7.20 -11.77
N PHE A 244 3.76 8.38 -12.20
CA PHE A 244 3.77 9.58 -11.35
C PHE A 244 2.36 10.12 -11.13
N LEU A 245 2.10 10.57 -9.91
CA LEU A 245 0.92 11.33 -9.54
C LEU A 245 1.38 12.70 -9.07
N ASN A 246 1.00 13.77 -9.81
CA ASN A 246 1.41 15.15 -9.56
C ASN A 246 2.94 15.38 -9.51
N GLY A 247 3.71 14.52 -10.15
CA GLY A 247 5.19 14.58 -10.18
C GLY A 247 5.89 13.66 -9.20
N GLU A 248 5.20 13.06 -8.24
CA GLU A 248 5.73 12.11 -7.26
C GLU A 248 5.54 10.66 -7.74
N GLN A 249 6.54 9.81 -7.45
CA GLN A 249 6.46 8.36 -7.71
C GLN A 249 5.26 7.76 -7.01
N TRP A 250 4.39 7.08 -7.76
CA TRP A 250 3.25 6.39 -7.17
C TRP A 250 3.69 5.19 -6.34
N HIS A 251 3.20 5.14 -5.13
CA HIS A 251 3.49 4.08 -4.18
C HIS A 251 2.24 3.76 -3.36
N ILE A 252 2.12 2.54 -2.90
CA ILE A 252 1.07 2.11 -2.00
C ILE A 252 1.65 1.33 -0.83
N LEU A 253 1.11 1.56 0.35
CA LEU A 253 1.43 0.84 1.57
C LEU A 253 0.14 0.32 2.19
N SER A 254 0.08 -0.99 2.48
CA SER A 254 -0.97 -1.59 3.28
C SER A 254 -0.44 -2.79 4.05
N PHE A 255 -1.29 -3.44 4.83
CA PHE A 255 -0.92 -4.47 5.80
C PHE A 255 -1.42 -5.87 5.41
N LEU A 256 -0.73 -6.90 5.91
CA LEU A 256 -1.20 -8.28 5.86
C LEU A 256 -1.97 -8.68 7.13
N GLY A 257 -1.73 -8.02 8.23
CA GLY A 257 -2.31 -8.38 9.52
C GLY A 257 -3.84 -8.45 9.51
N MET A 258 -4.39 -9.36 10.27
CA MET A 258 -5.84 -9.53 10.42
C MET A 258 -6.39 -8.64 11.54
N SER A 259 -7.52 -7.99 11.27
CA SER A 259 -8.27 -7.25 12.26
C SER A 259 -9.76 -7.29 11.94
N PRO A 260 -10.65 -7.33 12.95
CA PRO A 260 -12.07 -7.16 12.75
C PRO A 260 -12.47 -5.70 12.42
N TYR A 261 -11.53 -4.76 12.55
CA TYR A 261 -11.76 -3.34 12.32
C TYR A 261 -11.05 -2.88 11.05
N ILE A 262 -11.71 -1.99 10.29
CA ILE A 262 -11.10 -1.32 9.14
C ILE A 262 -9.87 -0.55 9.60
N GLY A 263 -8.75 -0.72 8.89
CA GLY A 263 -7.46 -0.07 9.24
C GLY A 263 -6.78 -0.62 10.49
N GLY A 264 -7.30 -1.67 11.12
CA GLY A 264 -6.76 -2.23 12.35
C GLY A 264 -5.67 -3.29 12.18
N GLY A 265 -5.26 -3.61 10.95
CA GLY A 265 -4.33 -4.71 10.67
C GLY A 265 -2.84 -4.40 10.83
N TRP A 266 -2.47 -3.15 11.07
CA TRP A 266 -1.07 -2.72 11.24
C TRP A 266 -0.38 -3.43 12.40
N GLY A 267 0.72 -4.13 12.13
CA GLY A 267 1.46 -4.90 13.12
C GLY A 267 0.62 -5.95 13.85
N GLN A 268 -0.38 -6.55 13.20
CA GLN A 268 -1.22 -7.62 13.75
C GLN A 268 -0.82 -8.98 13.15
N PRO A 269 -1.03 -10.09 13.89
CA PRO A 269 -0.76 -11.44 13.39
C PRO A 269 -1.81 -11.88 12.35
N GLY A 270 -1.50 -12.96 11.65
CA GLY A 270 -2.38 -13.53 10.63
C GLY A 270 -2.24 -12.84 9.27
N THR A 271 -2.95 -13.33 8.27
CA THR A 271 -2.91 -12.75 6.92
C THR A 271 -4.31 -12.57 6.34
N CYS A 272 -4.61 -11.35 5.89
CA CYS A 272 -5.87 -11.00 5.23
C CYS A 272 -5.86 -11.24 3.71
N LYS A 273 -4.70 -11.57 3.11
CA LYS A 273 -4.57 -11.92 1.69
C LYS A 273 -3.70 -13.16 1.50
N ASP A 274 -4.07 -14.01 0.54
CA ASP A 274 -3.20 -15.10 0.10
C ASP A 274 -2.14 -14.60 -0.89
N THR A 275 -1.13 -15.42 -1.10
CA THR A 275 -0.02 -15.11 -2.04
C THR A 275 -0.49 -14.79 -3.44
N THR A 276 -1.51 -15.47 -3.95
CA THR A 276 -1.98 -15.27 -5.33
C THR A 276 -2.62 -13.91 -5.49
N ALA A 277 -3.57 -13.56 -4.60
CA ALA A 277 -4.22 -12.25 -4.61
C ALA A 277 -3.22 -11.11 -4.40
N LEU A 278 -2.24 -11.30 -3.51
CA LEU A 278 -1.20 -10.30 -3.26
C LEU A 278 -0.27 -10.15 -4.47
N ALA A 279 0.13 -11.25 -5.12
CA ALA A 279 0.99 -11.21 -6.30
C ALA A 279 0.29 -10.54 -7.49
N GLU A 280 -0.98 -10.81 -7.70
CA GLU A 280 -1.80 -10.17 -8.73
C GLU A 280 -1.87 -8.65 -8.48
N TYR A 281 -2.09 -8.25 -7.24
CA TYR A 281 -2.12 -6.83 -6.89
C TYR A 281 -0.77 -6.14 -7.09
N VAL A 282 0.31 -6.70 -6.53
CA VAL A 282 1.67 -6.13 -6.69
C VAL A 282 2.05 -6.05 -8.16
N HIS A 283 1.81 -7.13 -8.92
CA HIS A 283 2.09 -7.14 -10.36
C HIS A 283 1.29 -6.08 -11.12
N HIS A 284 0.01 -5.87 -10.76
CA HIS A 284 -0.81 -4.82 -11.34
C HIS A 284 -0.22 -3.43 -11.08
N VAL A 285 0.12 -3.13 -9.83
CA VAL A 285 0.74 -1.84 -9.44
C VAL A 285 2.04 -1.61 -10.21
N ASN A 286 2.92 -2.62 -10.24
CA ASN A 286 4.22 -2.51 -10.93
C ASN A 286 4.07 -2.33 -12.45
N ALA A 287 3.09 -3.01 -13.07
CA ALA A 287 2.82 -2.86 -14.51
C ALA A 287 2.43 -1.42 -14.90
N LEU A 288 1.95 -0.63 -13.96
CA LEU A 288 1.60 0.78 -14.12
C LEU A 288 2.69 1.74 -13.62
N GLY A 289 3.83 1.20 -13.21
CA GLY A 289 4.97 1.97 -12.73
C GLY A 289 4.91 2.37 -11.26
N GLY A 290 4.02 1.75 -10.48
CA GLY A 290 3.94 1.94 -9.03
C GLY A 290 4.83 0.99 -8.24
N VAL A 291 4.97 1.25 -6.95
CA VAL A 291 5.74 0.45 -5.99
C VAL A 291 4.83 0.06 -4.81
N VAL A 292 5.04 -1.11 -4.22
CA VAL A 292 4.21 -1.60 -3.10
C VAL A 292 5.07 -1.81 -1.86
N SER A 293 4.61 -1.31 -0.71
CA SER A 293 5.11 -1.70 0.61
C SER A 293 4.07 -2.52 1.35
N ILE A 294 4.53 -3.56 2.04
CA ILE A 294 3.68 -4.53 2.75
C ILE A 294 4.05 -4.50 4.23
N ASP A 295 3.12 -4.03 5.08
CA ASP A 295 3.32 -4.09 6.54
C ASP A 295 3.14 -5.52 7.04
N VAL A 296 4.08 -5.94 7.88
CA VAL A 296 4.08 -7.25 8.52
C VAL A 296 4.40 -7.13 10.01
N LEU A 297 3.89 -8.07 10.79
CA LEU A 297 4.21 -8.16 12.21
C LEU A 297 5.63 -8.71 12.41
N LEU A 298 6.44 -7.90 13.10
CA LEU A 298 7.77 -8.23 13.56
C LEU A 298 7.75 -8.54 15.05
N TYR A 299 8.37 -9.62 15.48
CA TYR A 299 8.54 -9.95 16.89
C TYR A 299 9.83 -9.36 17.46
N ARG A 300 9.93 -9.34 18.80
CA ARG A 300 11.02 -8.75 19.56
C ARG A 300 12.41 -9.30 19.17
N ASP A 301 12.49 -10.57 18.86
CA ASP A 301 13.71 -11.28 18.50
C ASP A 301 14.12 -11.15 17.03
N GLY A 302 13.33 -10.44 16.22
CA GLY A 302 13.59 -10.31 14.79
C GLY A 302 12.86 -11.31 13.90
N GLU A 303 12.06 -12.23 14.48
CA GLU A 303 11.22 -13.16 13.72
C GLU A 303 9.95 -12.45 13.21
N LEU A 304 9.43 -12.90 12.07
CA LEU A 304 8.17 -12.42 11.52
C LEU A 304 7.00 -13.33 11.93
N ASP A 305 5.78 -12.80 11.83
CA ASP A 305 4.59 -13.66 11.93
C ASP A 305 4.67 -14.77 10.87
N ARG A 306 4.49 -16.00 11.34
CA ARG A 306 4.69 -17.19 10.53
C ARG A 306 3.75 -17.24 9.32
N SER A 307 2.49 -16.89 9.51
CA SER A 307 1.50 -16.92 8.43
C SER A 307 1.80 -15.88 7.35
N GLN A 308 2.28 -14.71 7.75
CA GLN A 308 2.69 -13.64 6.83
C GLN A 308 3.97 -14.02 6.09
N LEU A 309 4.96 -14.60 6.78
CA LEU A 309 6.18 -15.09 6.15
C LEU A 309 5.88 -16.20 5.12
N GLU A 310 5.00 -17.14 5.46
CA GLU A 310 4.58 -18.20 4.53
C GLU A 310 3.83 -17.64 3.31
N THR A 311 3.09 -16.55 3.46
CA THR A 311 2.44 -15.83 2.36
C THR A 311 3.45 -15.13 1.45
N LEU A 312 4.49 -14.53 2.04
CA LEU A 312 5.48 -13.74 1.29
C LEU A 312 6.58 -14.57 0.62
N LYS A 313 7.00 -15.70 1.19
CA LYS A 313 8.05 -16.56 0.62
C LYS A 313 7.84 -16.91 -0.87
N PRO A 314 6.65 -17.29 -1.32
CA PRO A 314 6.41 -17.59 -2.73
C PRO A 314 6.08 -16.34 -3.58
N LEU A 315 5.96 -15.15 -2.98
CA LEU A 315 5.42 -13.95 -3.63
C LEU A 315 6.24 -13.55 -4.87
N ARG A 316 7.55 -13.40 -4.75
CA ARG A 316 8.45 -13.05 -5.88
C ARG A 316 8.29 -14.00 -7.06
N LYS A 317 8.35 -15.31 -6.77
CA LYS A 317 8.19 -16.35 -7.79
C LYS A 317 6.84 -16.25 -8.50
N ARG A 318 5.79 -15.91 -7.77
CA ARG A 318 4.44 -15.76 -8.34
C ARG A 318 4.33 -14.51 -9.20
N ILE A 319 4.89 -13.38 -8.79
CA ILE A 319 4.96 -12.14 -9.58
C ILE A 319 5.73 -12.39 -10.89
N ASP A 320 6.89 -13.04 -10.82
CA ASP A 320 7.69 -13.38 -12.00
C ASP A 320 6.97 -14.32 -12.97
N ALA A 321 6.15 -15.22 -12.44
CA ALA A 321 5.31 -16.09 -13.27
C ALA A 321 4.22 -15.30 -14.00
N LEU A 322 3.55 -14.38 -13.33
CA LEU A 322 2.54 -13.49 -13.93
C LEU A 322 3.16 -12.60 -15.03
N ALA A 323 4.37 -12.10 -14.83
CA ALA A 323 5.09 -11.33 -15.84
C ALA A 323 5.39 -12.18 -17.10
N LYS A 324 5.84 -13.44 -16.92
CA LYS A 324 6.11 -14.38 -18.04
C LYS A 324 4.83 -14.77 -18.79
N GLU A 325 3.74 -15.01 -18.08
CA GLU A 325 2.44 -15.32 -18.70
C GLU A 325 1.99 -14.18 -19.64
N ARG A 326 2.26 -12.90 -19.26
CA ARG A 326 1.98 -11.73 -20.11
C ARG A 326 2.89 -11.64 -21.33
N TYR A 327 4.19 -11.94 -21.20
CA TYR A 327 5.12 -11.94 -22.32
C TYR A 327 4.77 -13.06 -23.32
N ALA A 328 4.42 -14.26 -22.85
CA ALA A 328 3.98 -15.38 -23.69
C ALA A 328 2.73 -15.02 -24.51
N TRP A 329 1.84 -14.18 -23.95
CA TRP A 329 0.66 -13.66 -24.67
C TRP A 329 1.06 -12.69 -25.81
N LYS A 330 2.03 -11.78 -25.59
CA LYS A 330 2.54 -10.88 -26.65
C LYS A 330 3.26 -11.66 -27.78
N GLU A 331 3.83 -12.81 -27.49
CA GLU A 331 4.55 -13.65 -28.45
C GLU A 331 3.67 -14.65 -29.25
N GLY A 332 2.34 -14.57 -29.14
CA GLY A 332 1.42 -15.36 -29.97
C GLY A 332 1.32 -16.83 -29.63
N LYS A 333 1.77 -17.27 -28.46
CA LYS A 333 1.55 -18.64 -27.96
C LYS A 333 0.13 -18.80 -27.48
N SER A 334 -0.64 -19.57 -28.21
CA SER A 334 -2.08 -19.86 -28.18
C SER A 334 -2.77 -19.65 -26.82
N ILE A 335 -3.49 -18.56 -26.72
CA ILE A 335 -4.53 -18.28 -25.76
C ILE A 335 -5.87 -18.55 -26.43
N PRO A 336 -6.92 -18.99 -25.71
CA PRO A 336 -8.26 -19.06 -26.30
C PRO A 336 -8.54 -17.74 -26.98
N ALA A 337 -8.79 -17.78 -28.27
CA ALA A 337 -8.77 -16.65 -29.20
C ALA A 337 -9.25 -15.33 -28.55
N LYS A 338 -8.31 -14.43 -28.30
CA LYS A 338 -8.56 -12.99 -28.20
C LYS A 338 -9.28 -12.42 -26.97
N ASN A 339 -9.58 -13.16 -25.89
CA ASN A 339 -10.13 -12.55 -24.67
C ASN A 339 -9.06 -11.67 -23.96
N ILE A 340 -9.09 -10.36 -24.20
CA ILE A 340 -8.11 -9.43 -23.63
C ILE A 340 -8.32 -9.16 -22.12
N ALA A 341 -9.46 -9.58 -21.55
CA ALA A 341 -9.72 -9.52 -20.11
C ALA A 341 -9.13 -10.72 -19.34
N TRP A 342 -8.71 -11.79 -20.04
CA TRP A 342 -8.24 -13.00 -19.40
C TRP A 342 -7.07 -12.75 -18.45
N LYS A 343 -7.24 -13.17 -17.18
CA LYS A 343 -6.28 -12.99 -16.08
C LYS A 343 -5.77 -11.55 -15.88
N LYS A 344 -6.52 -10.57 -16.37
CA LYS A 344 -6.27 -9.17 -16.03
C LYS A 344 -6.73 -8.89 -14.60
N PRO A 345 -6.19 -7.88 -13.91
CA PRO A 345 -6.63 -7.51 -12.58
C PRO A 345 -8.12 -7.28 -12.49
N ALA A 346 -8.76 -7.94 -11.53
CA ALA A 346 -10.20 -7.91 -11.33
C ALA A 346 -10.53 -7.47 -9.89
N PHE A 347 -11.63 -6.75 -9.72
CA PHE A 347 -12.04 -6.14 -8.45
C PHE A 347 -13.54 -6.34 -8.21
N LEU A 348 -13.88 -6.50 -6.92
CA LEU A 348 -15.24 -6.46 -6.42
C LEU A 348 -15.44 -5.09 -5.79
N ARG A 349 -16.39 -4.29 -6.29
CA ARG A 349 -16.57 -2.91 -5.83
C ARG A 349 -17.99 -2.61 -5.42
N SER A 350 -18.15 -1.66 -4.50
CA SER A 350 -19.45 -1.02 -4.28
C SER A 350 -19.92 -0.29 -5.55
N ASN A 351 -21.23 -0.13 -5.73
CA ASN A 351 -21.77 0.49 -6.94
C ASN A 351 -21.38 1.98 -7.13
N ASP A 352 -21.00 2.66 -6.06
CA ASP A 352 -20.44 4.00 -6.10
C ASP A 352 -18.92 4.03 -6.36
N ASN A 353 -18.28 2.86 -6.55
CA ASN A 353 -16.85 2.62 -6.76
C ASN A 353 -15.92 3.13 -5.64
N LYS A 354 -16.49 3.48 -4.46
CA LYS A 354 -15.69 4.07 -3.36
C LYS A 354 -14.99 3.04 -2.48
N ARG A 355 -15.44 1.79 -2.50
CA ARG A 355 -14.83 0.72 -1.70
C ARG A 355 -14.74 -0.59 -2.45
N GLU A 356 -13.71 -1.36 -2.17
CA GLU A 356 -13.65 -2.77 -2.55
C GLU A 356 -14.52 -3.58 -1.58
N LEU A 357 -15.17 -4.60 -2.10
CA LEU A 357 -15.95 -5.54 -1.30
C LEU A 357 -15.15 -6.81 -1.07
N PRO A 358 -15.23 -7.43 0.10
CA PRO A 358 -14.69 -8.77 0.28
C PRO A 358 -15.47 -9.78 -0.59
N PRO A 359 -14.82 -10.88 -1.03
CA PRO A 359 -15.54 -11.93 -1.73
C PRO A 359 -16.48 -12.67 -0.80
N SER A 360 -17.69 -12.97 -1.27
CA SER A 360 -18.70 -13.73 -0.54
C SER A 360 -18.21 -15.16 -0.27
N GLY A 361 -18.21 -15.58 0.99
CA GLY A 361 -17.73 -16.92 1.36
C GLY A 361 -16.21 -17.12 1.20
N GLY A 362 -15.44 -16.03 1.12
CA GLY A 362 -13.98 -16.06 1.05
C GLY A 362 -13.44 -16.27 -0.37
N LEU A 363 -12.20 -16.73 -0.46
CA LEU A 363 -11.42 -16.78 -1.71
C LEU A 363 -12.00 -17.69 -2.80
N ILE A 364 -12.95 -18.58 -2.47
CA ILE A 364 -13.66 -19.38 -3.47
C ILE A 364 -14.46 -18.53 -4.47
N HIS A 365 -14.75 -17.28 -4.11
CA HIS A 365 -15.45 -16.31 -4.94
C HIS A 365 -14.63 -15.01 -5.17
N ALA A 366 -13.31 -15.14 -5.17
CA ALA A 366 -12.41 -14.00 -5.42
C ALA A 366 -12.65 -13.35 -6.79
N ALA A 367 -12.36 -12.06 -6.90
CA ALA A 367 -12.57 -11.28 -8.13
C ALA A 367 -11.93 -11.93 -9.37
N ARG A 368 -10.72 -12.49 -9.24
CA ARG A 368 -9.99 -13.16 -10.32
C ARG A 368 -10.72 -14.36 -10.94
N ASN A 369 -11.67 -14.95 -10.21
CA ASN A 369 -12.43 -16.09 -10.71
C ASN A 369 -13.43 -15.70 -11.81
N GLY A 370 -13.69 -14.43 -12.01
CA GLY A 370 -14.58 -13.93 -13.06
C GLY A 370 -13.90 -13.67 -14.40
N ASN A 371 -12.59 -13.94 -14.53
CA ASN A 371 -11.83 -13.81 -15.79
C ASN A 371 -10.63 -14.78 -15.86
N ASP A 372 -10.75 -15.94 -15.23
CA ASP A 372 -9.68 -16.94 -15.13
C ASP A 372 -9.68 -17.97 -16.29
N GLY A 373 -10.69 -17.92 -17.16
CA GLY A 373 -10.89 -18.87 -18.26
C GLY A 373 -11.65 -20.14 -17.84
N ASN A 374 -12.20 -20.18 -16.62
CA ASN A 374 -12.90 -21.33 -16.08
C ASN A 374 -14.34 -20.97 -15.62
N ARG A 375 -15.31 -21.23 -16.44
CA ARG A 375 -16.73 -20.95 -16.17
C ARG A 375 -17.34 -21.73 -14.99
N ASN A 376 -16.60 -22.62 -14.35
CA ASN A 376 -17.02 -23.32 -13.14
C ASN A 376 -16.61 -22.58 -11.84
N THR A 377 -15.75 -21.58 -11.93
CA THR A 377 -15.40 -20.65 -10.87
C THR A 377 -16.25 -19.39 -10.96
N THR A 378 -16.38 -18.64 -9.87
CA THR A 378 -17.19 -17.41 -9.88
C THR A 378 -16.60 -16.32 -9.00
N ALA A 379 -16.78 -15.07 -9.41
CA ALA A 379 -16.56 -13.90 -8.61
C ALA A 379 -17.89 -13.41 -8.02
N ILE A 380 -17.95 -13.20 -6.70
CA ILE A 380 -19.15 -12.74 -5.99
C ILE A 380 -18.74 -11.77 -4.88
N GLY A 381 -19.24 -10.53 -4.89
CA GLY A 381 -19.03 -9.57 -3.81
C GLY A 381 -19.88 -9.89 -2.59
N ALA A 382 -19.32 -9.78 -1.37
CA ALA A 382 -20.06 -9.91 -0.13
C ALA A 382 -20.81 -8.63 0.22
N ASP A 383 -21.75 -8.75 1.17
CA ASP A 383 -22.43 -7.66 1.88
C ASP A 383 -23.37 -6.77 1.06
N ASP A 384 -23.54 -6.98 -0.25
CA ASP A 384 -24.55 -6.28 -1.03
C ASP A 384 -25.16 -7.18 -2.12
N TRP A 385 -26.42 -6.95 -2.41
CA TRP A 385 -27.08 -7.50 -3.60
C TRP A 385 -26.63 -6.79 -4.88
N ALA A 386 -26.32 -5.51 -4.78
CA ALA A 386 -25.89 -4.64 -5.85
C ALA A 386 -24.42 -4.29 -5.68
N TRP A 387 -23.61 -4.78 -6.59
CA TRP A 387 -22.18 -4.51 -6.62
C TRP A 387 -21.66 -4.47 -8.06
N THR A 388 -20.44 -3.97 -8.23
CA THR A 388 -19.77 -3.84 -9.51
C THR A 388 -18.60 -4.82 -9.60
N TYR A 389 -18.56 -5.61 -10.67
CA TYR A 389 -17.38 -6.34 -11.10
C TYR A 389 -16.56 -5.46 -12.03
N GLU A 390 -15.28 -5.30 -11.77
CA GLU A 390 -14.38 -4.48 -12.59
C GLU A 390 -13.16 -5.28 -13.03
N VAL A 391 -12.76 -5.13 -14.29
CA VAL A 391 -11.49 -5.62 -14.82
C VAL A 391 -10.71 -4.47 -15.41
N ASP A 392 -9.44 -4.29 -14.98
CA ASP A 392 -8.52 -3.32 -15.56
C ASP A 392 -7.69 -3.99 -16.66
N LEU A 393 -7.84 -3.52 -17.90
CA LEU A 393 -7.11 -4.03 -19.06
C LEU A 393 -5.63 -3.61 -19.05
N LEU A 394 -5.23 -2.71 -18.13
CA LEU A 394 -3.88 -2.19 -17.88
C LEU A 394 -3.39 -1.18 -18.93
N GLU A 395 -3.99 -1.13 -20.06
CA GLU A 395 -3.70 -0.21 -21.15
C GLU A 395 -5.00 0.26 -21.79
N SER A 396 -4.97 1.38 -22.49
CA SER A 396 -6.11 1.83 -23.28
C SER A 396 -6.14 1.05 -24.59
N ILE A 397 -7.21 0.27 -24.80
CA ILE A 397 -7.40 -0.60 -25.97
C ILE A 397 -8.74 -0.26 -26.61
N LYS A 398 -8.82 -0.28 -27.93
CA LYS A 398 -10.09 -0.19 -28.64
C LYS A 398 -10.77 -1.54 -28.61
N ILE A 399 -11.93 -1.59 -27.94
CA ILE A 399 -12.75 -2.80 -27.85
C ILE A 399 -14.07 -2.59 -28.58
N GLN A 400 -14.67 -3.68 -29.07
CA GLN A 400 -15.95 -3.65 -29.78
C GLN A 400 -16.93 -4.74 -29.35
N ARG A 401 -16.52 -5.65 -28.43
CA ARG A 401 -17.41 -6.69 -27.93
C ARG A 401 -17.06 -7.08 -26.50
N VAL A 402 -18.08 -7.26 -25.68
CA VAL A 402 -17.99 -7.76 -24.32
C VAL A 402 -18.97 -8.92 -24.13
N VAL A 403 -18.50 -10.03 -23.54
CA VAL A 403 -19.35 -11.18 -23.17
C VAL A 403 -19.27 -11.40 -21.67
N VAL A 404 -20.43 -11.46 -21.02
CA VAL A 404 -20.53 -11.72 -19.57
C VAL A 404 -21.25 -13.05 -19.39
N HIS A 405 -20.59 -14.01 -18.73
CA HIS A 405 -21.21 -15.27 -18.31
C HIS A 405 -21.52 -15.19 -16.83
N PHE A 406 -22.79 -15.36 -16.47
CA PHE A 406 -23.20 -15.44 -15.10
C PHE A 406 -23.07 -16.87 -14.54
N GLY A 407 -22.78 -16.97 -13.24
CA GLY A 407 -22.81 -18.23 -12.51
C GLY A 407 -24.22 -18.59 -12.07
N SER A 408 -24.34 -19.22 -10.92
CA SER A 408 -25.65 -19.65 -10.35
C SER A 408 -26.52 -18.46 -9.92
N GLY A 409 -25.93 -17.30 -9.64
CA GLY A 409 -26.60 -16.06 -9.31
C GLY A 409 -26.50 -15.04 -10.46
N TYR A 410 -27.60 -14.37 -10.76
CA TYR A 410 -27.62 -13.30 -11.76
C TYR A 410 -28.54 -12.16 -11.31
N PRO A 411 -28.22 -10.89 -11.66
CA PRO A 411 -29.13 -9.77 -11.43
C PRO A 411 -30.22 -9.76 -12.49
N THR A 412 -31.39 -9.26 -12.16
CA THR A 412 -32.42 -9.00 -13.15
C THR A 412 -32.14 -7.72 -13.95
N GLU A 413 -31.39 -6.81 -13.37
CA GLU A 413 -30.97 -5.56 -14.01
C GLU A 413 -29.46 -5.38 -13.86
N VAL A 414 -28.76 -5.20 -14.98
CA VAL A 414 -27.32 -5.03 -15.06
C VAL A 414 -26.94 -4.03 -16.14
N GLU A 415 -25.87 -3.28 -15.92
CA GLU A 415 -25.33 -2.36 -16.91
C GLU A 415 -23.83 -2.61 -17.10
N ILE A 416 -23.38 -2.55 -18.34
CA ILE A 416 -21.98 -2.74 -18.72
C ILE A 416 -21.41 -1.39 -19.12
N PHE A 417 -20.23 -1.06 -18.60
CA PHE A 417 -19.51 0.17 -18.90
C PHE A 417 -18.14 -0.10 -19.47
N ALA A 418 -17.79 0.65 -20.50
CA ALA A 418 -16.40 0.93 -20.87
C ALA A 418 -15.93 2.15 -20.06
N VAL A 419 -14.76 2.07 -19.46
CA VAL A 419 -14.19 3.17 -18.67
C VAL A 419 -12.92 3.65 -19.36
N THR A 420 -12.87 4.94 -19.64
CA THR A 420 -11.72 5.59 -20.28
C THR A 420 -10.55 5.74 -19.31
N PRO A 421 -9.31 6.03 -19.78
CA PRO A 421 -8.19 6.38 -18.90
C PRO A 421 -8.45 7.56 -17.95
N ALA A 422 -9.38 8.46 -18.33
CA ALA A 422 -9.82 9.58 -17.50
C ALA A 422 -10.98 9.22 -16.54
N GLU A 423 -11.21 7.91 -16.32
CA GLU A 423 -12.27 7.36 -15.45
C GLU A 423 -13.72 7.71 -15.83
N ASN A 424 -13.97 8.17 -17.07
CA ASN A 424 -15.32 8.42 -17.54
C ASN A 424 -15.99 7.10 -17.93
N GLU A 425 -17.16 6.84 -17.36
CA GLU A 425 -17.99 5.68 -17.68
C GLU A 425 -18.81 5.94 -18.95
N ILE A 426 -18.71 5.04 -19.90
CA ILE A 426 -19.51 5.02 -21.14
C ILE A 426 -20.37 3.77 -21.10
N SER A 427 -21.68 3.92 -21.01
CA SER A 427 -22.59 2.76 -21.03
C SER A 427 -22.53 2.04 -22.37
N LEU A 428 -22.30 0.74 -22.33
CA LEU A 428 -22.33 -0.17 -23.47
C LEU A 428 -23.69 -0.85 -23.59
N GLY A 429 -24.54 -0.75 -22.59
CA GLY A 429 -25.89 -1.24 -22.54
C GLY A 429 -26.39 -1.52 -21.14
N ARG A 430 -27.67 -1.25 -20.92
CA ARG A 430 -28.41 -1.60 -19.71
C ARG A 430 -29.45 -2.67 -20.04
N PHE A 431 -29.39 -3.77 -19.31
CA PHE A 431 -30.16 -4.98 -19.57
C PHE A 431 -31.12 -5.23 -18.42
N ASN A 432 -32.40 -5.13 -18.70
CA ASN A 432 -33.49 -5.41 -17.79
C ASN A 432 -34.02 -6.83 -18.05
N GLU A 433 -34.64 -7.45 -17.07
CA GLU A 433 -35.29 -8.76 -17.19
C GLU A 433 -34.29 -9.89 -17.54
N GLN A 434 -33.10 -9.84 -16.99
CA GLN A 434 -32.11 -10.90 -17.14
C GLN A 434 -32.69 -12.25 -16.70
N ASN A 435 -32.33 -13.32 -17.42
CA ASN A 435 -32.79 -14.68 -17.19
C ASN A 435 -31.65 -15.67 -16.88
N GLY A 436 -30.47 -15.15 -16.51
CA GLY A 436 -29.27 -15.93 -16.20
C GLY A 436 -28.47 -16.43 -17.41
N LYS A 437 -28.83 -16.04 -18.62
CA LYS A 437 -28.03 -16.32 -19.81
C LYS A 437 -26.89 -15.34 -19.92
N SER A 438 -25.87 -15.74 -20.69
CA SER A 438 -24.76 -14.85 -21.04
C SER A 438 -25.26 -13.61 -21.78
N LEU A 439 -24.67 -12.47 -21.47
CA LEU A 439 -24.79 -11.24 -22.25
C LEU A 439 -23.67 -11.19 -23.27
N ASP A 440 -24.00 -10.99 -24.53
CA ASP A 440 -23.05 -10.82 -25.62
C ASP A 440 -23.36 -9.49 -26.31
N VAL A 441 -22.51 -8.50 -26.13
CA VAL A 441 -22.75 -7.12 -26.51
C VAL A 441 -21.67 -6.66 -27.47
N SER A 442 -22.10 -6.35 -28.71
CA SER A 442 -21.23 -5.73 -29.72
C SER A 442 -21.62 -4.26 -29.91
N PHE A 443 -20.63 -3.41 -30.10
CA PHE A 443 -20.78 -1.95 -30.21
C PHE A 443 -19.69 -1.36 -31.10
N GLU A 444 -19.89 -0.10 -31.51
CA GLU A 444 -18.83 0.65 -32.20
C GLU A 444 -17.56 0.74 -31.34
N PRO A 445 -16.36 0.58 -31.91
CA PRO A 445 -15.10 0.53 -31.15
C PRO A 445 -14.96 1.69 -30.15
N LYS A 446 -14.70 1.38 -28.90
CA LYS A 446 -14.50 2.33 -27.81
C LYS A 446 -13.11 2.18 -27.19
N GLU A 447 -12.42 3.30 -27.04
CA GLU A 447 -11.17 3.33 -26.30
C GLU A 447 -11.44 3.13 -24.81
N THR A 448 -10.90 2.06 -24.25
CA THR A 448 -11.30 1.54 -22.95
C THR A 448 -10.08 1.04 -22.17
N ARG A 449 -9.99 1.44 -20.91
CA ARG A 449 -9.01 0.89 -19.97
C ARG A 449 -9.63 -0.14 -19.02
N GLN A 450 -10.88 0.10 -18.56
CA GLN A 450 -11.54 -0.80 -17.61
C GLN A 450 -12.91 -1.18 -18.14
N ILE A 451 -13.35 -2.39 -17.77
CA ILE A 451 -14.74 -2.84 -17.97
C ILE A 451 -15.39 -2.97 -16.61
N ARG A 452 -16.58 -2.39 -16.46
CA ARG A 452 -17.41 -2.54 -15.26
C ARG A 452 -18.73 -3.21 -15.59
N ILE A 453 -19.07 -4.21 -14.78
CA ILE A 453 -20.37 -4.89 -14.81
C ILE A 453 -21.07 -4.52 -13.52
N ARG A 454 -22.06 -3.65 -13.59
CA ARG A 454 -22.78 -3.13 -12.43
C ARG A 454 -24.17 -3.75 -12.32
N SER A 455 -24.44 -4.40 -11.17
CA SER A 455 -25.79 -4.83 -10.85
C SER A 455 -26.54 -3.76 -10.07
N TYR A 456 -27.87 -3.74 -10.19
CA TYR A 456 -28.72 -2.85 -9.44
C TYR A 456 -29.51 -3.62 -8.37
N LYS A 457 -29.85 -2.99 -7.27
CA LYS A 457 -30.62 -3.62 -6.19
C LYS A 457 -31.94 -4.15 -6.73
N PRO A 458 -32.35 -5.34 -6.26
CA PRO A 458 -33.67 -5.85 -6.56
C PRO A 458 -34.75 -4.88 -6.11
N ASN A 459 -35.75 -4.70 -6.94
CA ASN A 459 -36.86 -3.79 -6.69
C ASN A 459 -37.96 -4.37 -5.79
N GLY A 460 -37.65 -5.42 -5.04
CA GLY A 460 -38.60 -5.97 -4.11
C GLY A 460 -38.47 -7.49 -3.85
N PRO A 461 -39.32 -8.03 -2.97
CA PRO A 461 -39.20 -9.43 -2.49
C PRO A 461 -39.45 -10.48 -3.58
N ASN A 462 -40.03 -10.12 -4.72
CA ASN A 462 -40.38 -11.05 -5.81
C ASN A 462 -39.41 -10.99 -7.00
N GLN A 463 -38.24 -10.41 -6.80
CA GLN A 463 -37.25 -10.38 -7.89
C GLN A 463 -36.75 -11.80 -8.21
N PRO A 464 -36.85 -12.27 -9.48
CA PRO A 464 -36.45 -13.62 -9.86
C PRO A 464 -34.93 -13.83 -9.88
N GLY A 465 -34.13 -12.74 -9.91
CA GLY A 465 -32.67 -12.78 -9.86
C GLY A 465 -32.14 -13.02 -8.45
N LYS A 466 -30.84 -13.35 -8.38
CA LYS A 466 -30.05 -13.52 -7.17
C LYS A 466 -28.91 -12.52 -7.16
N GLN A 467 -28.12 -12.51 -6.07
CA GLN A 467 -26.85 -11.77 -6.05
C GLN A 467 -26.03 -12.11 -7.30
N MET A 468 -25.48 -11.07 -7.95
CA MET A 468 -24.68 -11.26 -9.14
C MET A 468 -23.49 -12.21 -8.88
N SER A 469 -23.29 -13.13 -9.80
CA SER A 469 -22.19 -14.08 -9.80
C SER A 469 -21.58 -14.09 -11.20
N ILE A 470 -20.35 -13.59 -11.33
CA ILE A 470 -19.64 -13.56 -12.63
C ILE A 470 -18.82 -14.84 -12.77
N ALA A 471 -19.19 -15.70 -13.73
CA ALA A 471 -18.42 -16.89 -14.04
C ALA A 471 -17.28 -16.61 -15.02
N GLU A 472 -17.51 -15.73 -16.02
CA GLU A 472 -16.44 -15.31 -16.92
C GLU A 472 -16.78 -13.99 -17.60
N LEU A 473 -15.82 -13.10 -17.70
CA LEU A 473 -15.84 -11.89 -18.51
C LEU A 473 -14.88 -12.06 -19.69
N GLU A 474 -15.40 -11.88 -20.89
CA GLU A 474 -14.62 -11.90 -22.13
C GLU A 474 -14.70 -10.52 -22.79
N VAL A 475 -13.58 -9.98 -23.24
CA VAL A 475 -13.48 -8.69 -23.92
C VAL A 475 -12.69 -8.83 -25.20
N TYR A 476 -13.15 -8.20 -26.28
CA TYR A 476 -12.60 -8.34 -27.63
C TYR A 476 -12.40 -6.99 -28.33
N GLU A 477 -11.31 -6.91 -29.10
CA GLU A 477 -11.05 -5.82 -30.04
C GLU A 477 -12.00 -5.82 -31.22
#